data_aa71c79b45546d22892d0d7e6da9ec2b
#
_entry.id   aa71c79b45546d22892d0d7e6da9ec2b
#
_cell.length_a   1.000
_cell.length_b   1.000
_cell.length_c   1.000
_cell.angle_alpha   90.00
_cell.angle_beta   90.00
_cell.angle_gamma   90.00
#
_symmetry.space_group_name_H-M   'P 1'
#
loop_
_entity.id
_entity.type
_entity.pdbx_description
1 polymer ?
#
loop_
_entity_poly.entity_id
_entity_poly.type
_entity_poly.pdbx_seq_one_letter_code
_entity_poly.pdbx_strand_id
1 'polypeptide(L)'
;MIRAVRAEHFPELRNAEILVLFDKKKRMSGGALVLGRIQKTNDLIKKLSDEVVDEGYDYIMYLDKKMWESSADMDRERVIRHEFRHCFVDLDARGTPYKLIGHTIEDFYEEVELNEDDPRWRVRLGEITYAAYDMED
;
A
#
# COMPACT_ATOMS: atom_id res chain seq x y z
N MET A 1 -5.72 -12.08 0.31
CA MET A 1 -6.02 -10.91 1.16
C MET A 1 -6.08 -9.60 0.37
N ILE A 2 -5.06 -9.26 -0.38
CA ILE A 2 -4.99 -7.99 -1.11
C ILE A 2 -6.13 -7.85 -2.10
N ARG A 3 -6.44 -8.89 -2.86
CA ARG A 3 -7.56 -8.88 -3.81
C ARG A 3 -8.91 -8.68 -3.11
N ALA A 4 -9.10 -9.29 -1.95
CA ALA A 4 -10.34 -9.16 -1.18
C ALA A 4 -10.51 -7.74 -0.64
N VAL A 5 -9.44 -7.13 -0.13
CA VAL A 5 -9.46 -5.74 0.34
C VAL A 5 -9.79 -4.80 -0.80
N ARG A 6 -9.17 -5.00 -1.96
CA ARG A 6 -9.43 -4.18 -3.14
C ARG A 6 -10.90 -4.28 -3.58
N ALA A 7 -11.42 -5.49 -3.64
CA ALA A 7 -12.81 -5.71 -4.07
C ALA A 7 -13.81 -5.10 -3.10
N GLU A 8 -13.56 -5.20 -1.79
CA GLU A 8 -14.48 -4.71 -0.76
C GLU A 8 -14.46 -3.18 -0.61
N HIS A 9 -13.27 -2.59 -0.60
CA HIS A 9 -13.11 -1.17 -0.26
C HIS A 9 -12.75 -0.27 -1.44
N PHE A 10 -12.24 -0.81 -2.54
CA PHE A 10 -11.71 -0.03 -3.67
C PHE A 10 -12.21 -0.56 -5.02
N PRO A 11 -13.55 -0.65 -5.22
CA PRO A 11 -14.09 -1.18 -6.48
C PRO A 11 -13.69 -0.34 -7.70
N GLU A 12 -13.36 0.94 -7.51
CA GLU A 12 -12.88 1.83 -8.57
C GLU A 12 -11.52 1.39 -9.14
N LEU A 13 -10.78 0.58 -8.39
CA LEU A 13 -9.49 0.05 -8.83
C LEU A 13 -9.59 -1.33 -9.49
N ARG A 14 -10.80 -1.83 -9.73
CA ARG A 14 -10.98 -3.21 -10.22
C ARG A 14 -10.27 -3.50 -11.55
N ASN A 15 -10.10 -2.49 -12.38
CA ASN A 15 -9.42 -2.63 -13.68
C ASN A 15 -7.95 -2.21 -13.65
N ALA A 16 -7.44 -1.74 -12.50
CA ALA A 16 -6.05 -1.36 -12.37
C ALA A 16 -5.18 -2.60 -12.22
N GLU A 17 -4.04 -2.62 -12.90
CA GLU A 17 -3.03 -3.67 -12.74
C GLU A 17 -2.02 -3.23 -11.69
N ILE A 18 -1.94 -3.98 -10.60
CA ILE A 18 -1.15 -3.64 -9.43
C ILE A 18 -0.16 -4.75 -9.12
N LEU A 19 1.13 -4.42 -9.18
CA LEU A 19 2.20 -5.32 -8.78
C LEU A 19 2.45 -5.14 -7.29
N VAL A 20 2.50 -6.25 -6.55
CA VAL A 20 2.82 -6.23 -5.12
C VAL A 20 4.19 -6.85 -4.91
N LEU A 21 5.09 -6.10 -4.28
CA LEU A 21 6.44 -6.54 -3.98
C LEU A 21 6.69 -6.43 -2.48
N PHE A 22 7.59 -7.26 -1.96
CA PHE A 22 8.03 -7.19 -0.57
C PHE A 22 9.40 -6.52 -0.48
N ASP A 23 9.50 -5.49 0.38
CA ASP A 23 10.80 -4.92 0.78
C ASP A 23 11.42 -5.85 1.79
N LYS A 24 12.60 -6.37 1.48
CA LYS A 24 13.34 -7.27 2.38
C LYS A 24 14.21 -6.53 3.38
N LYS A 25 14.47 -5.25 3.13
CA LYS A 25 15.30 -4.40 3.99
C LYS A 25 14.45 -3.34 4.66
N LYS A 26 14.79 -3.05 5.91
CA LYS A 26 14.15 -2.00 6.69
C LYS A 26 14.32 -0.64 6.00
N ARG A 27 13.23 0.12 5.89
CA ARG A 27 13.24 1.49 5.38
C ARG A 27 12.72 2.43 6.45
N MET A 28 13.38 3.56 6.61
CA MET A 28 12.99 4.60 7.56
C MET A 28 12.66 5.89 6.80
N SER A 29 11.68 6.61 7.29
CA SER A 29 11.30 7.91 6.77
C SER A 29 10.82 8.79 7.92
N GLY A 30 11.43 9.96 8.09
CA GLY A 30 11.07 10.88 9.17
C GLY A 30 11.16 10.28 10.56
N GLY A 31 12.11 9.35 10.79
CA GLY A 31 12.28 8.68 12.06
C GLY A 31 11.33 7.51 12.32
N ALA A 32 10.43 7.22 11.38
CA ALA A 32 9.48 6.13 11.49
C ALA A 32 9.77 5.02 10.46
N LEU A 33 9.43 3.79 10.82
CA LEU A 33 9.55 2.65 9.93
C LEU A 33 8.48 2.71 8.84
N VAL A 34 8.89 2.52 7.58
CA VAL A 34 7.98 2.45 6.44
C VAL A 34 7.40 1.04 6.35
N LEU A 35 6.13 0.90 6.67
CA LEU A 35 5.43 -0.39 6.67
C LEU A 35 4.97 -0.81 5.27
N GLY A 36 4.64 0.17 4.45
CA GLY A 36 4.23 -0.03 3.08
C GLY A 36 4.33 1.28 2.32
N ARG A 37 4.33 1.19 1.01
CA ARG A 37 4.30 2.35 0.13
C ARG A 37 3.70 1.94 -1.20
N ILE A 38 3.15 2.90 -1.93
CA ILE A 38 2.62 2.68 -3.26
C ILE A 38 3.14 3.77 -4.18
N GLN A 39 3.44 3.39 -5.41
CA GLN A 39 3.86 4.34 -6.43
C GLN A 39 3.11 4.08 -7.73
N LYS A 40 2.93 5.14 -8.50
CA LYS A 40 2.43 5.06 -9.86
C LYS A 40 3.59 4.66 -10.77
N THR A 41 3.32 3.79 -11.73
CA THR A 41 4.33 3.40 -12.71
C THR A 41 4.54 4.52 -13.74
N ASN A 42 5.71 4.52 -14.36
CA ASN A 42 6.00 5.38 -15.49
C ASN A 42 5.87 4.58 -16.81
N ASP A 43 6.01 5.26 -17.94
CA ASP A 43 5.88 4.66 -19.25
C ASP A 43 6.88 3.53 -19.49
N LEU A 44 8.10 3.66 -18.96
CA LEU A 44 9.13 2.64 -19.08
C LEU A 44 8.72 1.36 -18.36
N ILE A 45 8.25 1.46 -17.11
CA ILE A 45 7.82 0.30 -16.33
C ILE A 45 6.61 -0.37 -16.99
N LYS A 46 5.66 0.42 -17.49
CA LYS A 46 4.51 -0.10 -18.23
C LYS A 46 4.94 -0.91 -19.44
N LYS A 47 5.87 -0.38 -20.21
CA LYS A 47 6.37 -1.05 -21.41
C LYS A 47 7.14 -2.32 -21.07
N LEU A 48 7.98 -2.29 -20.03
CA LEU A 48 8.74 -3.46 -19.60
C LEU A 48 7.85 -4.57 -19.04
N SER A 49 6.69 -4.23 -18.51
CA SER A 49 5.76 -5.20 -17.90
C SER A 49 4.58 -5.58 -18.80
N ASP A 50 4.51 -5.07 -20.04
CA ASP A 50 3.38 -5.32 -20.93
C ASP A 50 3.31 -6.77 -21.43
N GLU A 51 4.39 -7.53 -21.32
CA GLU A 51 4.39 -8.97 -21.61
C GLU A 51 3.81 -9.81 -20.46
N VAL A 52 3.81 -9.25 -19.25
CA VAL A 52 3.32 -9.94 -18.05
C VAL A 52 1.82 -9.67 -17.86
N VAL A 53 1.44 -8.42 -17.97
CA VAL A 53 0.03 -7.99 -17.91
C VAL A 53 -0.26 -7.07 -19.08
N ASP A 54 -1.46 -7.16 -19.62
CA ASP A 54 -1.87 -6.35 -20.77
C ASP A 54 -1.74 -4.86 -20.43
N GLU A 55 -1.05 -4.11 -21.29
CA GLU A 55 -0.74 -2.68 -21.13
C GLU A 55 0.16 -2.34 -19.92
N GLY A 56 0.71 -3.34 -19.22
CA GLY A 56 1.62 -3.18 -18.10
C GLY A 56 0.94 -2.83 -16.79
N TYR A 57 1.73 -2.71 -15.73
CA TYR A 57 1.23 -2.37 -14.39
C TYR A 57 0.98 -0.88 -14.25
N ASP A 58 -0.10 -0.52 -13.55
CA ASP A 58 -0.48 0.86 -13.25
C ASP A 58 0.15 1.36 -11.94
N TYR A 59 0.24 0.48 -10.95
CA TYR A 59 0.82 0.79 -9.63
C TYR A 59 1.74 -0.32 -9.18
N ILE A 60 2.69 0.05 -8.32
CA ILE A 60 3.50 -0.91 -7.57
C ILE A 60 3.29 -0.63 -6.09
N MET A 61 2.81 -1.63 -5.36
CA MET A 61 2.68 -1.59 -3.90
C MET A 61 3.84 -2.35 -3.29
N TYR A 62 4.56 -1.71 -2.37
CA TYR A 62 5.62 -2.35 -1.60
C TYR A 62 5.13 -2.55 -0.18
N LEU A 63 5.36 -3.74 0.36
CA LEU A 63 5.04 -4.07 1.74
C LEU A 63 6.31 -4.52 2.44
N ASP A 64 6.53 -4.05 3.66
CA ASP A 64 7.65 -4.50 4.46
C ASP A 64 7.47 -5.99 4.76
N LYS A 65 8.45 -6.81 4.38
CA LYS A 65 8.33 -8.27 4.53
C LYS A 65 8.26 -8.68 6.00
N LYS A 66 9.08 -8.05 6.85
CA LYS A 66 9.10 -8.36 8.28
C LYS A 66 7.77 -8.00 8.94
N MET A 67 7.19 -6.86 8.59
CA MET A 67 5.86 -6.48 9.04
C MET A 67 4.84 -7.53 8.62
N TRP A 68 4.86 -7.93 7.36
CA TRP A 68 3.90 -8.91 6.84
C TRP A 68 3.98 -10.22 7.60
N GLU A 69 5.21 -10.73 7.82
CA GLU A 69 5.42 -12.00 8.50
C GLU A 69 5.06 -11.96 9.99
N SER A 70 5.24 -10.80 10.66
CA SER A 70 5.10 -10.68 12.10
C SER A 70 3.78 -10.07 12.56
N SER A 71 2.89 -9.67 11.63
CA SER A 71 1.64 -9.01 11.97
C SER A 71 0.43 -9.93 11.83
N ALA A 72 -0.66 -9.58 12.53
CA ALA A 72 -1.95 -10.25 12.40
C ALA A 72 -2.67 -9.77 11.12
N ASP A 73 -3.63 -10.55 10.66
CA ASP A 73 -4.37 -10.25 9.43
C ASP A 73 -5.05 -8.88 9.45
N MET A 74 -5.61 -8.47 10.58
CA MET A 74 -6.25 -7.16 10.69
C MET A 74 -5.25 -6.02 10.45
N ASP A 75 -4.02 -6.15 10.97
CA ASP A 75 -2.98 -5.14 10.75
C ASP A 75 -2.49 -5.13 9.32
N ARG A 76 -2.36 -6.29 8.69
CA ARG A 76 -2.03 -6.41 7.27
C ARG A 76 -3.08 -5.70 6.42
N GLU A 77 -4.35 -5.92 6.73
CA GLU A 77 -5.47 -5.28 6.04
C GLU A 77 -5.43 -3.76 6.20
N ARG A 78 -5.11 -3.27 7.40
CA ARG A 78 -5.00 -1.83 7.66
C ARG A 78 -3.91 -1.19 6.80
N VAL A 79 -2.74 -1.83 6.69
CA VAL A 79 -1.66 -1.32 5.84
C VAL A 79 -2.09 -1.31 4.37
N ILE A 80 -2.69 -2.39 3.90
CA ILE A 80 -3.16 -2.48 2.51
C ILE A 80 -4.19 -1.39 2.21
N ARG A 81 -5.18 -1.20 3.09
CA ARG A 81 -6.19 -0.14 2.91
C ARG A 81 -5.55 1.24 2.87
N HIS A 82 -4.61 1.50 3.79
CA HIS A 82 -3.90 2.77 3.83
C HIS A 82 -3.21 3.06 2.50
N GLU A 83 -2.49 2.07 1.94
CA GLU A 83 -1.78 2.25 0.68
C GLU A 83 -2.75 2.43 -0.50
N PHE A 84 -3.82 1.66 -0.57
CA PHE A 84 -4.82 1.83 -1.63
C PHE A 84 -5.52 3.19 -1.57
N ARG A 85 -5.65 3.82 -0.38
CA ARG A 85 -6.26 5.16 -0.25
C ARG A 85 -5.46 6.25 -0.96
N HIS A 86 -4.17 6.01 -1.23
CA HIS A 86 -3.38 6.92 -2.06
C HIS A 86 -3.81 6.88 -3.52
N CYS A 87 -4.43 5.80 -3.98
CA CYS A 87 -4.82 5.63 -5.38
C CYS A 87 -6.11 6.42 -5.67
N PHE A 88 -6.11 7.07 -6.80
CA PHE A 88 -7.22 7.90 -7.25
C PHE A 88 -7.46 7.65 -8.73
N VAL A 89 -8.73 7.46 -9.10
CA VAL A 89 -9.11 7.21 -10.49
C VAL A 89 -9.76 8.47 -11.06
N ASP A 90 -9.13 9.06 -12.07
CA ASP A 90 -9.63 10.25 -12.76
C ASP A 90 -10.10 9.85 -14.17
N LEU A 91 -11.40 9.65 -14.31
CA LEU A 91 -12.01 9.21 -15.57
C LEU A 91 -11.94 10.27 -16.67
N ASP A 92 -11.72 11.54 -16.30
CA ASP A 92 -11.61 12.64 -17.24
C ASP A 92 -10.17 12.92 -17.66
N ALA A 93 -9.19 12.19 -17.10
CA ALA A 93 -7.78 12.40 -17.40
C ALA A 93 -7.45 12.04 -18.84
N ARG A 94 -6.55 12.81 -19.45
CA ARG A 94 -5.92 12.46 -20.71
C ARG A 94 -4.80 11.47 -20.44
N GLY A 95 -4.83 10.30 -21.10
CA GLY A 95 -3.88 9.22 -20.84
C GLY A 95 -4.40 8.30 -19.74
N THR A 96 -3.50 7.86 -18.84
CA THR A 96 -3.90 6.94 -17.77
C THR A 96 -4.80 7.63 -16.74
N PRO A 97 -5.91 6.98 -16.33
CA PRO A 97 -6.80 7.52 -15.29
C PRO A 97 -6.27 7.34 -13.88
N TYR A 98 -5.22 6.54 -13.68
CA TYR A 98 -4.73 6.15 -12.35
C TYR A 98 -3.73 7.16 -11.83
N LYS A 99 -4.04 7.76 -10.68
CA LYS A 99 -3.28 8.84 -10.04
C LYS A 99 -2.99 8.48 -8.60
N LEU A 100 -2.15 9.28 -7.93
CA LEU A 100 -1.88 9.19 -6.50
C LEU A 100 -2.23 10.49 -5.82
N ILE A 101 -2.72 10.38 -4.57
CA ILE A 101 -2.97 11.53 -3.69
C ILE A 101 -2.23 11.33 -2.36
N GLY A 102 -1.96 12.44 -1.66
CA GLY A 102 -1.39 12.41 -0.33
C GLY A 102 -2.45 12.20 0.74
N HIS A 103 -2.01 12.22 2.00
CA HIS A 103 -2.92 12.11 3.15
C HIS A 103 -3.74 13.39 3.33
N THR A 104 -4.98 13.25 3.78
CA THR A 104 -5.82 14.38 4.17
C THR A 104 -5.51 14.84 5.59
N ILE A 105 -4.99 13.93 6.41
CA ILE A 105 -4.44 14.14 7.75
C ILE A 105 -3.20 13.25 7.86
N GLU A 106 -2.76 12.85 9.05
CA GLU A 106 -1.69 11.83 9.17
C GLU A 106 -2.11 10.47 8.60
N ASP A 107 -3.41 10.28 8.43
CA ASP A 107 -4.01 9.15 7.73
C ASP A 107 -5.16 9.71 6.87
N PHE A 108 -5.97 8.84 6.31
CA PHE A 108 -7.17 9.23 5.55
C PHE A 108 -8.38 9.19 6.46
N TYR A 109 -9.33 10.11 6.27
CA TYR A 109 -10.55 10.16 7.10
C TYR A 109 -11.30 8.82 7.10
N GLU A 110 -11.40 8.17 5.96
CA GLU A 110 -12.08 6.88 5.82
C GLU A 110 -11.37 5.80 6.63
N GLU A 111 -10.04 5.84 6.69
CA GLU A 111 -9.27 4.87 7.47
C GLU A 111 -9.33 5.14 8.96
N VAL A 112 -9.37 6.41 9.37
CA VAL A 112 -9.55 6.77 10.78
C VAL A 112 -10.87 6.19 11.30
N GLU A 113 -11.94 6.31 10.52
CA GLU A 113 -13.24 5.76 10.88
C GLU A 113 -13.22 4.23 10.96
N LEU A 114 -12.63 3.56 9.96
CA LEU A 114 -12.54 2.10 9.92
C LEU A 114 -11.65 1.53 11.02
N ASN A 115 -10.70 2.31 11.53
CA ASN A 115 -9.74 1.89 12.55
C ASN A 115 -10.04 2.48 13.93
N GLU A 116 -11.29 2.90 14.20
CA GLU A 116 -11.67 3.51 15.47
C GLU A 116 -11.45 2.60 16.68
N ASP A 117 -11.43 1.27 16.46
CA ASP A 117 -11.15 0.27 17.48
C ASP A 117 -9.67 0.27 17.93
N ASP A 118 -8.78 0.77 17.07
CA ASP A 118 -7.35 0.87 17.36
C ASP A 118 -6.75 2.07 16.64
N PRO A 119 -7.02 3.31 17.12
CA PRO A 119 -6.60 4.54 16.42
C PRO A 119 -5.08 4.73 16.35
N ARG A 120 -4.31 4.02 17.19
CA ARG A 120 -2.84 4.06 17.18
C ARG A 120 -2.22 2.83 16.54
N TRP A 121 -2.94 2.15 15.69
CA TRP A 121 -2.50 0.90 15.09
C TRP A 121 -1.15 1.01 14.36
N ARG A 122 -0.88 2.15 13.71
CA ARG A 122 0.37 2.34 12.96
C ARG A 122 1.57 2.41 13.88
N VAL A 123 1.46 3.14 14.99
CA VAL A 123 2.53 3.25 15.98
C VAL A 123 2.80 1.88 16.60
N ARG A 124 1.75 1.19 17.03
CA ARG A 124 1.86 -0.15 17.60
C ARG A 124 2.48 -1.13 16.61
N LEU A 125 1.99 -1.17 15.37
CA LEU A 125 2.51 -2.06 14.34
C LEU A 125 3.95 -1.73 13.99
N GLY A 126 4.30 -0.44 13.93
CA GLY A 126 5.67 0.00 13.71
C GLY A 126 6.61 -0.49 14.79
N GLU A 127 6.19 -0.42 16.06
CA GLU A 127 6.98 -0.93 17.19
C GLU A 127 7.17 -2.44 17.14
N ILE A 128 6.12 -3.18 16.82
CA ILE A 128 6.17 -4.65 16.68
C ILE A 128 7.12 -5.03 15.56
N THR A 129 7.03 -4.37 14.42
CA THR A 129 7.86 -4.66 13.26
C THR A 129 9.33 -4.32 13.53
N TYR A 130 9.58 -3.19 14.18
CA TYR A 130 10.94 -2.77 14.55
C TYR A 130 11.59 -3.81 15.49
N ALA A 131 10.82 -4.26 16.49
CA ALA A 131 11.29 -5.31 17.39
C ALA A 131 11.60 -6.62 16.66
N ALA A 132 10.80 -6.95 15.64
CA ALA A 132 11.05 -8.14 14.83
C ALA A 132 12.35 -8.05 14.03
N TYR A 133 12.72 -6.85 13.55
CA TYR A 133 14.03 -6.64 12.93
C TYR A 133 15.17 -6.84 13.90
N ASP A 134 15.03 -6.33 15.13
CA ASP A 134 16.06 -6.48 16.16
C ASP A 134 16.31 -7.93 16.55
N MET A 135 15.30 -8.79 16.41
CA MET A 135 15.42 -10.22 16.73
C MET A 135 16.11 -11.04 15.65
N GLU A 136 16.45 -10.42 14.52
CA GLU A 136 16.99 -11.11 13.35
C GLU A 136 18.49 -11.40 13.44
N ASP A 137 19.18 -10.85 14.39
CA ASP A 137 20.64 -11.01 14.53
C ASP A 137 21.03 -12.42 15.03
#